data_e4fcdd232209c86059eea4bd6744f60e
#
_entry.id   e4fcdd232209c86059eea4bd6744f60e
#
_cell.length_a   1.000
_cell.length_b   1.000
_cell.length_c   1.000
_cell.angle_alpha   90.00
_cell.angle_beta   90.00
_cell.angle_gamma   90.00
#
_symmetry.space_group_name_H-M   'P 1'
#
loop_
_entity.id
_entity.type
_entity.pdbx_description
1 polymer ?
#
loop_
_entity_poly.entity_id
_entity_poly.type
_entity_poly.pdbx_seq_one_letter_code
_entity_poly.pdbx_strand_id
1 'polypeptide(L)'
;MNRRVVVAAVAALACQVASAQSSVTLYGLISTGIVYANNQKGTDKQGHATWQFASGPMQTPRWGMNGVEDLGGGLSAIFTLESGYNVGNGTLSQGGRLFGRQAFVGLSSNDFGTVTFGRQYDEAVTLCVFSSACQFAAYGAHIGDNDNVFDTFRINNAVQYKSVVYRGLQFEGLYGFSNKAGGFSDNSAYSAAAQYRSGPLSIGVAYLQVDMPNDPNNPNGAVVGDYGFSSPFVTNPATGSGVSKQRMFGAGGAWAFGSAKLSLLYTNVRFEYLDASRLTLQNAQISLTDYVRPDLLLGAAYIFTTGQYHPQDNSPKWHQVNAGVDYLLSKRTDLFLVGIYQKAAGDAQFAQIYTLSPSTTRTQVSAVIGMRHKW
;
A
#
# COMPACT_ATOMS: atom_id res chain seq x y z
N MET A 1 -52.16 -37.05 -24.35
CA MET A 1 -51.31 -36.23 -23.45
C MET A 1 -51.18 -34.84 -24.06
N ASN A 2 -51.82 -33.86 -23.44
CA ASN A 2 -52.02 -32.50 -24.03
C ASN A 2 -50.68 -31.77 -24.26
N ARG A 3 -50.44 -31.33 -25.51
CA ARG A 3 -49.28 -30.51 -25.89
C ARG A 3 -49.01 -29.32 -24.95
N ARG A 4 -50.05 -28.78 -24.32
CA ARG A 4 -49.98 -27.67 -23.36
C ARG A 4 -49.35 -28.08 -22.03
N VAL A 5 -49.46 -29.34 -21.59
CA VAL A 5 -48.86 -29.87 -20.36
C VAL A 5 -47.35 -30.10 -20.55
N VAL A 6 -46.94 -30.53 -21.75
CA VAL A 6 -45.52 -30.75 -22.09
C VAL A 6 -44.79 -29.42 -22.18
N VAL A 7 -45.41 -28.36 -22.75
CA VAL A 7 -44.80 -27.01 -22.80
C VAL A 7 -44.69 -26.41 -21.42
N ALA A 8 -45.66 -26.60 -20.53
CA ALA A 8 -45.59 -26.12 -19.15
C ALA A 8 -44.53 -26.85 -18.31
N ALA A 9 -44.37 -28.17 -18.54
CA ALA A 9 -43.33 -28.97 -17.87
C ALA A 9 -41.91 -28.62 -18.37
N VAL A 10 -41.73 -28.33 -19.66
CA VAL A 10 -40.44 -27.84 -20.21
C VAL A 10 -40.12 -26.42 -19.75
N ALA A 11 -41.14 -25.54 -19.64
CA ALA A 11 -40.94 -24.20 -19.08
C ALA A 11 -40.63 -24.25 -17.57
N ALA A 12 -41.21 -25.18 -16.80
CA ALA A 12 -40.89 -25.36 -15.37
C ALA A 12 -39.51 -26.01 -15.15
N LEU A 13 -39.00 -26.79 -16.07
CA LEU A 13 -37.65 -27.36 -16.05
C LEU A 13 -36.58 -26.33 -16.50
N ALA A 14 -36.97 -25.34 -17.32
CA ALA A 14 -36.09 -24.22 -17.69
C ALA A 14 -35.96 -23.16 -16.58
N CYS A 15 -36.82 -23.20 -15.56
CA CYS A 15 -36.72 -22.41 -14.31
C CYS A 15 -35.96 -23.13 -13.20
N GLN A 16 -35.05 -24.01 -13.52
CA GLN A 16 -33.92 -24.30 -12.64
C GLN A 16 -33.09 -23.03 -12.64
N VAL A 17 -33.52 -22.07 -11.80
CA VAL A 17 -32.75 -20.92 -11.45
C VAL A 17 -31.40 -21.45 -11.00
N ALA A 18 -30.36 -21.24 -11.82
CA ALA A 18 -29.02 -21.34 -11.32
C ALA A 18 -29.02 -20.48 -10.05
N SER A 19 -29.00 -21.11 -8.88
CA SER A 19 -28.82 -20.42 -7.63
C SER A 19 -27.38 -19.91 -7.70
N ALA A 20 -27.20 -18.75 -8.34
CA ALA A 20 -25.97 -18.02 -8.29
C ALA A 20 -25.70 -17.85 -6.79
N GLN A 21 -24.71 -18.56 -6.29
CA GLN A 21 -24.38 -18.54 -4.87
C GLN A 21 -23.69 -17.22 -4.58
N SER A 22 -24.50 -16.15 -4.47
CA SER A 22 -24.05 -14.84 -4.09
C SER A 22 -23.56 -14.90 -2.65
N SER A 23 -22.35 -14.46 -2.41
CA SER A 23 -21.77 -14.38 -1.06
C SER A 23 -21.33 -12.97 -0.76
N VAL A 24 -21.66 -12.51 0.44
CA VAL A 24 -21.11 -11.26 1.01
C VAL A 24 -20.35 -11.63 2.28
N THR A 25 -19.09 -11.28 2.31
CA THR A 25 -18.21 -11.54 3.45
C THR A 25 -17.88 -10.24 4.15
N LEU A 26 -18.21 -10.14 5.43
CA LEU A 26 -17.70 -9.10 6.31
C LEU A 26 -16.33 -9.52 6.84
N TYR A 27 -15.36 -8.64 6.76
CA TYR A 27 -14.00 -8.90 7.24
C TYR A 27 -13.41 -7.65 7.89
N GLY A 28 -12.31 -7.84 8.63
CA GLY A 28 -11.59 -6.73 9.19
C GLY A 28 -10.38 -7.14 10.01
N LEU A 29 -9.69 -6.12 10.48
CA LEU A 29 -8.61 -6.27 11.45
C LEU A 29 -8.49 -5.03 12.35
N ILE A 30 -8.04 -5.28 13.56
CA ILE A 30 -7.59 -4.27 14.52
C ILE A 30 -6.11 -4.53 14.77
N SER A 31 -5.28 -3.50 14.63
CA SER A 31 -3.89 -3.51 15.06
C SER A 31 -3.64 -2.25 15.86
N THR A 32 -3.11 -2.42 17.07
CA THR A 32 -2.86 -1.31 17.99
C THR A 32 -1.65 -1.61 18.87
N GLY A 33 -1.07 -0.57 19.44
CA GLY A 33 0.09 -0.74 20.30
C GLY A 33 0.60 0.57 20.89
N ILE A 34 1.76 0.48 21.50
CA ILE A 34 2.52 1.61 22.05
C ILE A 34 3.78 1.77 21.22
N VAL A 35 4.07 3.00 20.84
CA VAL A 35 5.29 3.41 20.12
C VAL A 35 6.11 4.29 21.05
N TYR A 36 7.36 3.92 21.21
CA TYR A 36 8.41 4.79 21.75
C TYR A 36 9.22 5.36 20.59
N ALA A 37 9.54 6.65 20.66
CA ALA A 37 10.54 7.29 19.80
C ALA A 37 11.46 8.14 20.66
N ASN A 38 12.77 8.01 20.45
CA ASN A 38 13.78 8.70 21.28
C ASN A 38 13.85 10.20 21.02
N ASN A 39 13.46 10.64 19.81
CA ASN A 39 13.58 12.03 19.37
C ASN A 39 12.55 12.34 18.29
N GLN A 40 11.54 13.11 18.65
CA GLN A 40 10.58 13.71 17.73
C GLN A 40 10.56 15.22 17.94
N LYS A 41 10.58 15.98 16.85
CA LYS A 41 10.52 17.45 16.89
C LYS A 41 9.15 17.89 17.40
N GLY A 42 9.14 18.56 18.55
CA GLY A 42 7.98 19.17 19.16
C GLY A 42 7.59 20.50 18.52
N THR A 43 6.51 21.10 19.00
CA THR A 43 6.04 22.44 18.60
C THR A 43 7.03 23.54 19.03
N ASP A 44 7.79 23.30 20.08
CA ASP A 44 8.90 24.12 20.57
C ASP A 44 10.18 24.01 19.72
N LYS A 45 10.13 23.20 18.64
CA LYS A 45 11.24 22.88 17.74
C LYS A 45 12.38 22.07 18.38
N GLN A 46 12.22 21.63 19.64
CA GLN A 46 13.16 20.75 20.33
C GLN A 46 12.82 19.27 20.07
N GLY A 47 13.82 18.42 20.28
CA GLY A 47 13.65 16.97 20.18
C GLY A 47 13.24 16.38 21.52
N HIS A 48 12.16 15.63 21.53
CA HIS A 48 11.63 14.97 22.73
C HIS A 48 11.48 13.48 22.52
N ALA A 49 11.77 12.71 23.56
CA ALA A 49 11.35 11.32 23.61
C ALA A 49 9.83 11.27 23.80
N THR A 50 9.18 10.38 23.07
CA THR A 50 7.72 10.25 23.13
C THR A 50 7.30 8.81 23.35
N TRP A 51 6.22 8.65 24.11
CA TRP A 51 5.43 7.44 24.22
C TRP A 51 4.04 7.76 23.70
N GLN A 52 3.59 7.04 22.70
CA GLN A 52 2.30 7.33 22.07
C GLN A 52 1.52 6.05 21.77
N PHE A 53 0.20 6.14 21.88
CA PHE A 53 -0.70 5.11 21.38
C PHE A 53 -0.63 5.10 19.84
N ALA A 54 -0.53 3.93 19.26
CA ALA A 54 -0.47 3.75 17.81
C ALA A 54 -1.67 2.96 17.30
N SER A 55 -2.32 3.51 16.30
CA SER A 55 -3.33 2.82 15.51
C SER A 55 -2.68 2.26 14.25
N GLY A 56 -2.66 0.94 14.11
CA GLY A 56 -2.11 0.26 12.93
C GLY A 56 -0.59 0.10 12.87
N PRO A 57 0.11 -0.11 14.00
CA PRO A 57 1.57 -0.16 14.00
C PRO A 57 2.15 -1.40 13.29
N MET A 58 1.39 -2.48 13.11
CA MET A 58 1.77 -3.64 12.31
C MET A 58 1.01 -3.65 10.97
N GLN A 59 -0.24 -3.25 10.98
CA GLN A 59 -1.09 -3.20 9.79
C GLN A 59 -2.26 -2.24 10.03
N THR A 60 -2.57 -1.37 9.08
CA THR A 60 -3.64 -0.36 9.20
C THR A 60 -4.99 -1.00 9.52
N PRO A 61 -5.67 -0.61 10.63
CA PRO A 61 -7.00 -1.09 11.00
C PRO A 61 -8.01 -0.81 9.89
N ARG A 62 -8.85 -1.81 9.64
CA ARG A 62 -9.86 -1.76 8.58
C ARG A 62 -11.01 -2.69 8.86
N TRP A 63 -12.15 -2.37 8.31
CA TRP A 63 -13.25 -3.28 8.13
C TRP A 63 -13.83 -3.11 6.72
N GLY A 64 -14.45 -4.15 6.20
CA GLY A 64 -14.99 -4.07 4.85
C GLY A 64 -15.92 -5.23 4.54
N MET A 65 -16.57 -5.08 3.41
CA MET A 65 -17.39 -6.12 2.79
C MET A 65 -16.86 -6.38 1.39
N ASN A 66 -16.74 -7.63 1.02
CA ASN A 66 -16.60 -8.04 -0.36
C ASN A 66 -17.75 -8.96 -0.75
N GLY A 67 -18.15 -8.90 -1.99
CA GLY A 67 -19.19 -9.75 -2.53
C GLY A 67 -18.78 -10.35 -3.86
N VAL A 68 -19.29 -11.55 -4.10
CA VAL A 68 -19.16 -12.27 -5.36
C VAL A 68 -20.52 -12.81 -5.75
N GLU A 69 -20.95 -12.52 -6.97
CA GLU A 69 -22.14 -13.07 -7.60
C GLU A 69 -21.70 -13.88 -8.82
N ASP A 70 -21.99 -15.17 -8.84
CA ASP A 70 -21.73 -16.03 -9.99
C ASP A 70 -22.74 -15.71 -11.10
N LEU A 71 -22.26 -15.26 -12.25
CA LEU A 71 -23.08 -14.95 -13.43
C LEU A 71 -23.15 -16.16 -14.42
N GLY A 72 -22.50 -17.25 -14.06
CA GLY A 72 -22.40 -18.46 -14.92
C GLY A 72 -21.26 -18.37 -15.94
N GLY A 73 -20.87 -19.49 -16.50
CA GLY A 73 -19.84 -19.58 -17.53
C GLY A 73 -18.45 -19.15 -17.08
N GLY A 74 -18.15 -19.16 -15.78
CA GLY A 74 -16.88 -18.69 -15.24
C GLY A 74 -16.76 -17.16 -15.13
N LEU A 75 -17.88 -16.44 -15.26
CA LEU A 75 -17.98 -15.00 -15.08
C LEU A 75 -18.63 -14.69 -13.72
N SER A 76 -18.11 -13.72 -13.00
CA SER A 76 -18.66 -13.23 -11.73
C SER A 76 -18.69 -11.71 -11.68
N ALA A 77 -19.71 -11.14 -11.04
CA ALA A 77 -19.69 -9.76 -10.59
C ALA A 77 -19.06 -9.72 -9.19
N ILE A 78 -18.21 -8.73 -8.96
CA ILE A 78 -17.49 -8.57 -7.69
C ILE A 78 -17.60 -7.15 -7.19
N PHE A 79 -17.56 -6.96 -5.88
CA PHE A 79 -17.37 -5.62 -5.29
C PHE A 79 -16.52 -5.72 -4.03
N THR A 80 -15.89 -4.59 -3.68
CA THR A 80 -15.24 -4.38 -2.37
C THR A 80 -15.53 -2.97 -1.87
N LEU A 81 -15.94 -2.88 -0.60
CA LEU A 81 -16.07 -1.64 0.16
C LEU A 81 -15.23 -1.78 1.43
N GLU A 82 -14.14 -1.02 1.56
CA GLU A 82 -13.20 -1.13 2.68
C GLU A 82 -12.94 0.24 3.33
N SER A 83 -13.20 0.33 4.63
CA SER A 83 -12.97 1.48 5.48
C SER A 83 -11.69 1.33 6.30
N GLY A 84 -10.87 2.36 6.35
CA GLY A 84 -9.79 2.48 7.33
C GLY A 84 -10.24 3.34 8.51
N TYR A 85 -9.78 3.03 9.71
CA TYR A 85 -10.13 3.79 10.90
C TYR A 85 -8.98 3.85 11.92
N ASN A 86 -9.08 4.83 12.82
CA ASN A 86 -8.15 4.99 13.93
C ASN A 86 -8.74 4.33 15.19
N VAL A 87 -8.07 3.32 15.71
CA VAL A 87 -8.51 2.58 16.91
C VAL A 87 -8.51 3.47 18.17
N GLY A 88 -7.63 4.47 18.22
CA GLY A 88 -7.46 5.32 19.40
C GLY A 88 -8.61 6.28 19.65
N ASN A 89 -9.33 6.70 18.59
CA ASN A 89 -10.39 7.69 18.70
C ASN A 89 -11.64 7.41 17.85
N GLY A 90 -11.65 6.30 17.09
CA GLY A 90 -12.79 5.89 16.27
C GLY A 90 -12.99 6.69 14.98
N THR A 91 -12.12 7.64 14.61
CA THR A 91 -12.27 8.44 13.40
C THR A 91 -11.93 7.64 12.14
N LEU A 92 -12.54 8.03 11.01
CA LEU A 92 -12.20 7.48 9.70
C LEU A 92 -10.80 7.96 9.26
N SER A 93 -10.07 7.07 8.61
CA SER A 93 -8.79 7.37 7.97
C SER A 93 -8.97 7.89 6.53
N GLN A 94 -7.88 7.99 5.76
CA GLN A 94 -7.85 8.38 4.34
C GLN A 94 -8.69 9.63 4.03
N GLY A 95 -8.45 10.72 4.79
CA GLY A 95 -9.15 11.99 4.59
C GLY A 95 -10.62 11.98 5.06
N GLY A 96 -10.97 11.10 6.03
CA GLY A 96 -12.32 11.01 6.59
C GLY A 96 -13.33 10.26 5.73
N ARG A 97 -12.87 9.47 4.75
CA ARG A 97 -13.74 8.71 3.85
C ARG A 97 -14.27 7.44 4.51
N LEU A 98 -15.60 7.17 4.36
CA LEU A 98 -16.22 5.94 4.84
C LEU A 98 -15.58 4.69 4.20
N PHE A 99 -15.36 4.70 2.90
CA PHE A 99 -14.66 3.62 2.17
C PHE A 99 -13.36 4.14 1.56
N GLY A 100 -12.50 4.68 2.43
CA GLY A 100 -11.28 5.38 2.02
C GLY A 100 -10.16 4.46 1.54
N ARG A 101 -10.25 3.15 1.78
CA ARG A 101 -9.23 2.19 1.34
C ARG A 101 -9.57 1.62 -0.03
N GLN A 102 -10.77 1.06 -0.19
CA GLN A 102 -11.27 0.53 -1.46
C GLN A 102 -12.77 0.75 -1.58
N ALA A 103 -13.25 1.10 -2.76
CA ALA A 103 -14.66 1.23 -3.11
C ALA A 103 -14.79 0.97 -4.61
N PHE A 104 -14.99 -0.28 -5.00
CA PHE A 104 -15.07 -0.67 -6.40
C PHE A 104 -16.09 -1.78 -6.67
N VAL A 105 -16.53 -1.87 -7.92
CA VAL A 105 -17.30 -2.98 -8.51
C VAL A 105 -16.59 -3.42 -9.78
N GLY A 106 -16.76 -4.68 -10.17
CA GLY A 106 -16.12 -5.20 -11.38
C GLY A 106 -16.66 -6.53 -11.85
N LEU A 107 -16.08 -7.00 -12.94
CA LEU A 107 -16.33 -8.31 -13.52
C LEU A 107 -15.03 -9.13 -13.48
N SER A 108 -15.15 -10.37 -13.05
CA SER A 108 -14.06 -11.34 -12.99
C SER A 108 -14.39 -12.54 -13.87
N SER A 109 -13.48 -12.91 -14.77
CA SER A 109 -13.57 -14.08 -15.63
C SER A 109 -12.42 -15.02 -15.35
N ASN A 110 -12.71 -16.33 -15.31
CA ASN A 110 -11.69 -17.36 -15.17
C ASN A 110 -10.70 -17.39 -16.34
N ASP A 111 -11.12 -16.94 -17.53
CA ASP A 111 -10.34 -17.02 -18.76
C ASP A 111 -9.68 -15.69 -19.12
N PHE A 112 -10.34 -14.54 -18.80
CA PHE A 112 -9.93 -13.22 -19.28
C PHE A 112 -9.40 -12.31 -18.17
N GLY A 113 -9.47 -12.74 -16.90
CA GLY A 113 -9.04 -11.89 -15.77
C GLY A 113 -10.15 -10.99 -15.24
N THR A 114 -9.76 -9.92 -14.57
CA THR A 114 -10.68 -9.07 -13.79
C THR A 114 -10.57 -7.62 -14.22
N VAL A 115 -11.70 -6.96 -14.43
CA VAL A 115 -11.79 -5.50 -14.62
C VAL A 115 -12.60 -4.92 -13.46
N THR A 116 -12.06 -3.88 -12.82
CA THR A 116 -12.70 -3.18 -11.69
C THR A 116 -12.77 -1.68 -11.94
N PHE A 117 -13.80 -1.03 -11.37
CA PHE A 117 -14.10 0.39 -11.50
C PHE A 117 -14.32 1.00 -10.12
N GLY A 118 -13.57 2.05 -9.77
CA GLY A 118 -13.73 2.76 -8.50
C GLY A 118 -12.41 3.13 -7.84
N ARG A 119 -12.46 3.39 -6.53
CA ARG A 119 -11.28 3.70 -5.73
C ARG A 119 -10.56 2.43 -5.31
N GLN A 120 -9.26 2.34 -5.59
CA GLN A 120 -8.46 1.14 -5.32
C GLN A 120 -6.97 1.46 -5.22
N TYR A 121 -6.18 0.46 -4.87
CA TYR A 121 -4.73 0.56 -4.83
C TYR A 121 -4.15 0.70 -6.24
N ASP A 122 -3.02 1.39 -6.35
CA ASP A 122 -2.18 1.33 -7.54
C ASP A 122 -1.31 0.06 -7.54
N GLU A 123 -0.61 -0.18 -8.66
CA GLU A 123 0.14 -1.42 -8.85
C GLU A 123 1.52 -1.43 -8.15
N ALA A 124 1.97 -0.31 -7.55
CA ALA A 124 3.18 -0.30 -6.73
C ALA A 124 3.06 -1.24 -5.53
N VAL A 125 1.82 -1.43 -5.02
CA VAL A 125 1.51 -2.37 -3.92
C VAL A 125 1.95 -3.81 -4.22
N THR A 126 2.05 -4.19 -5.48
CA THR A 126 2.56 -5.50 -5.90
C THR A 126 3.96 -5.80 -5.36
N LEU A 127 4.77 -4.75 -5.16
CA LEU A 127 6.12 -4.85 -4.60
C LEU A 127 6.13 -4.95 -3.07
N CYS A 128 5.01 -4.69 -2.40
CA CYS A 128 4.90 -4.71 -0.94
C CYS A 128 5.32 -6.05 -0.32
N VAL A 129 5.09 -7.15 -1.02
CA VAL A 129 5.46 -8.50 -0.56
C VAL A 129 6.97 -8.70 -0.40
N PHE A 130 7.79 -7.82 -0.99
CA PHE A 130 9.25 -7.80 -0.87
C PHE A 130 9.73 -6.79 0.18
N SER A 131 8.86 -5.88 0.67
CA SER A 131 9.18 -4.87 1.66
C SER A 131 9.03 -5.39 3.09
N SER A 132 9.96 -5.04 3.97
CA SER A 132 9.88 -5.31 5.41
C SER A 132 8.64 -4.70 6.05
N ALA A 133 8.17 -3.57 5.54
CA ALA A 133 6.96 -2.90 6.03
C ALA A 133 5.72 -3.79 5.92
N CYS A 134 5.59 -4.56 4.83
CA CYS A 134 4.48 -5.48 4.64
C CYS A 134 4.71 -6.87 5.26
N GLN A 135 5.95 -7.17 5.61
CA GLN A 135 6.32 -8.46 6.19
C GLN A 135 6.20 -8.48 7.72
N PHE A 136 6.80 -7.49 8.41
CA PHE A 136 6.88 -7.50 9.88
C PHE A 136 7.06 -6.12 10.54
N ALA A 137 7.20 -5.02 9.80
CA ALA A 137 7.63 -3.74 10.36
C ALA A 137 6.97 -2.56 9.65
N ALA A 138 5.66 -2.36 9.81
CA ALA A 138 4.91 -1.32 9.08
C ALA A 138 5.50 0.10 9.20
N TYR A 139 5.95 0.50 10.40
CA TYR A 139 6.65 1.77 10.62
C TYR A 139 8.06 1.81 9.98
N GLY A 140 8.58 0.66 9.58
CA GLY A 140 9.84 0.51 8.87
C GLY A 140 9.72 0.63 7.35
N ALA A 141 8.68 1.26 6.81
CA ALA A 141 8.59 1.59 5.39
C ALA A 141 9.76 2.49 4.94
N HIS A 142 9.97 2.59 3.64
CA HIS A 142 10.89 3.59 3.07
C HIS A 142 10.50 4.97 3.56
N ILE A 143 11.48 5.86 3.78
CA ILE A 143 11.22 7.18 4.37
C ILE A 143 10.05 7.89 3.66
N GLY A 144 9.00 8.22 4.45
CA GLY A 144 7.78 8.86 3.95
C GLY A 144 6.96 8.02 2.96
N ASP A 145 7.22 6.70 2.86
CA ASP A 145 6.64 5.83 1.80
C ASP A 145 6.72 6.52 0.43
N ASN A 146 7.91 7.04 0.12
CA ASN A 146 8.13 7.91 -1.04
C ASN A 146 7.81 7.25 -2.38
N ASP A 147 7.72 5.94 -2.42
CA ASP A 147 7.44 5.10 -3.58
C ASP A 147 6.03 4.49 -3.59
N ASN A 148 5.22 4.77 -2.57
CA ASN A 148 3.87 4.23 -2.36
C ASN A 148 3.80 2.69 -2.33
N VAL A 149 4.91 2.01 -2.07
CA VAL A 149 4.92 0.53 -1.95
C VAL A 149 4.12 0.07 -0.74
N PHE A 150 4.04 0.87 0.31
CA PHE A 150 3.27 0.59 1.53
C PHE A 150 1.84 1.16 1.50
N ASP A 151 1.36 1.67 0.34
CA ASP A 151 0.00 2.16 0.14
C ASP A 151 -0.39 3.37 0.98
N THR A 152 0.39 4.41 1.00
CA THR A 152 0.04 5.65 1.70
C THR A 152 -1.19 6.32 1.07
N PHE A 153 -1.27 6.36 -0.26
CA PHE A 153 -2.44 6.89 -0.98
C PHE A 153 -3.03 5.86 -1.95
N ARG A 154 -4.26 6.12 -2.42
CA ARG A 154 -5.03 5.29 -3.36
C ARG A 154 -5.48 6.13 -4.53
N ILE A 155 -5.81 5.45 -5.63
CA ILE A 155 -6.28 6.10 -6.85
C ILE A 155 -7.80 6.09 -6.87
N ASN A 156 -8.40 7.28 -6.99
CA ASN A 156 -9.83 7.47 -7.23
C ASN A 156 -10.15 7.34 -8.72
N ASN A 157 -11.45 7.17 -9.03
CA ASN A 157 -11.96 7.20 -10.40
C ASN A 157 -11.19 6.26 -11.33
N ALA A 158 -10.77 5.10 -10.82
CA ALA A 158 -9.86 4.22 -11.54
C ALA A 158 -10.61 3.12 -12.27
N VAL A 159 -10.04 2.72 -13.41
CA VAL A 159 -10.27 1.45 -14.07
C VAL A 159 -9.00 0.62 -13.93
N GLN A 160 -9.13 -0.61 -13.43
CA GLN A 160 -8.02 -1.53 -13.26
C GLN A 160 -8.32 -2.82 -14.01
N TYR A 161 -7.30 -3.36 -14.65
CA TYR A 161 -7.33 -4.72 -15.23
C TYR A 161 -6.24 -5.57 -14.58
N LYS A 162 -6.64 -6.80 -14.23
CA LYS A 162 -5.76 -7.84 -13.71
C LYS A 162 -5.93 -9.11 -14.52
N SER A 163 -4.87 -9.58 -15.15
CA SER A 163 -4.89 -10.78 -15.96
C SER A 163 -5.10 -12.05 -15.13
N VAL A 164 -5.52 -13.13 -15.76
CA VAL A 164 -5.34 -14.47 -15.20
C VAL A 164 -3.85 -14.77 -14.98
N VAL A 165 -3.56 -15.70 -14.07
CA VAL A 165 -2.19 -16.22 -13.90
C VAL A 165 -1.90 -17.25 -14.98
N TYR A 166 -0.97 -16.95 -15.87
CA TYR A 166 -0.53 -17.88 -16.90
C TYR A 166 0.89 -18.39 -16.61
N ARG A 167 1.04 -19.65 -16.27
CA ARG A 167 2.33 -20.28 -15.92
C ARG A 167 3.13 -19.51 -14.88
N GLY A 168 2.44 -18.97 -13.86
CA GLY A 168 3.03 -18.19 -12.80
C GLY A 168 3.17 -16.69 -13.10
N LEU A 169 2.92 -16.25 -14.33
CA LEU A 169 2.99 -14.84 -14.75
C LEU A 169 1.62 -14.18 -14.65
N GLN A 170 1.55 -12.96 -14.12
CA GLN A 170 0.37 -12.12 -14.03
C GLN A 170 0.72 -10.68 -14.36
N PHE A 171 -0.16 -9.97 -15.06
CA PHE A 171 -0.05 -8.55 -15.40
C PHE A 171 -1.21 -7.77 -14.79
N GLU A 172 -0.93 -6.54 -14.39
CA GLU A 172 -1.91 -5.62 -13.83
C GLU A 172 -1.68 -4.22 -14.42
N GLY A 173 -2.76 -3.46 -14.58
CA GLY A 173 -2.68 -2.08 -15.04
C GLY A 173 -3.88 -1.26 -14.60
N LEU A 174 -3.64 0.00 -14.26
CA LEU A 174 -4.65 0.91 -13.75
C LEU A 174 -4.52 2.28 -14.42
N TYR A 175 -5.66 2.92 -14.68
CA TYR A 175 -5.75 4.33 -15.02
C TYR A 175 -6.78 5.03 -14.13
N GLY A 176 -6.38 6.11 -13.47
CA GLY A 176 -7.21 7.01 -12.67
C GLY A 176 -7.52 8.28 -13.44
N PHE A 177 -8.81 8.54 -13.64
CA PHE A 177 -9.29 9.67 -14.43
C PHE A 177 -9.21 10.99 -13.65
N SER A 178 -8.87 12.05 -14.35
CA SER A 178 -8.88 13.43 -13.86
C SER A 178 -10.28 13.93 -13.49
N ASN A 179 -11.33 13.49 -14.19
CA ASN A 179 -12.69 14.00 -14.09
C ASN A 179 -12.83 15.53 -14.30
N LYS A 180 -11.86 16.17 -14.95
CA LYS A 180 -11.84 17.60 -15.24
C LYS A 180 -12.03 17.85 -16.75
N ALA A 181 -13.03 18.60 -17.13
CA ALA A 181 -13.26 18.98 -18.52
C ALA A 181 -12.06 19.78 -19.08
N GLY A 182 -11.51 19.34 -20.20
CA GLY A 182 -10.33 19.96 -20.82
C GLY A 182 -9.00 19.70 -20.10
N GLY A 183 -9.00 18.90 -19.01
CA GLY A 183 -7.82 18.62 -18.19
C GLY A 183 -7.55 17.12 -18.06
N PHE A 184 -7.43 16.38 -19.16
CA PHE A 184 -7.29 14.92 -19.14
C PHE A 184 -6.13 14.40 -18.26
N SER A 185 -5.00 15.11 -18.25
CA SER A 185 -3.81 14.78 -17.48
C SER A 185 -3.69 15.56 -16.16
N ASP A 186 -4.69 16.36 -15.79
CA ASP A 186 -4.68 17.16 -14.58
C ASP A 186 -5.24 16.36 -13.40
N ASN A 187 -4.39 16.05 -12.41
CA ASN A 187 -4.70 15.12 -11.33
C ASN A 187 -5.20 13.76 -11.85
N SER A 188 -4.42 13.16 -12.75
CA SER A 188 -4.60 11.79 -13.23
C SER A 188 -3.49 10.89 -12.72
N ALA A 189 -3.70 9.57 -12.80
CA ALA A 189 -2.70 8.59 -12.42
C ALA A 189 -2.76 7.37 -13.33
N TYR A 190 -1.62 6.71 -13.53
CA TYR A 190 -1.59 5.38 -14.13
C TYR A 190 -0.48 4.53 -13.52
N SER A 191 -0.74 3.24 -13.45
CA SER A 191 0.22 2.28 -12.94
C SER A 191 0.13 0.96 -13.70
N ALA A 192 1.22 0.19 -13.66
CA ALA A 192 1.27 -1.14 -14.24
C ALA A 192 2.23 -2.01 -13.42
N ALA A 193 1.94 -3.31 -13.34
CA ALA A 193 2.83 -4.28 -12.74
C ALA A 193 2.84 -5.61 -13.49
N ALA A 194 3.92 -6.35 -13.29
CA ALA A 194 4.03 -7.75 -13.67
C ALA A 194 4.63 -8.55 -12.51
N GLN A 195 4.06 -9.72 -12.25
CA GLN A 195 4.51 -10.65 -11.22
C GLN A 195 4.77 -12.01 -11.83
N TYR A 196 5.82 -12.67 -11.35
CA TYR A 196 6.10 -14.07 -11.67
C TYR A 196 6.34 -14.85 -10.38
N ARG A 197 5.66 -16.00 -10.25
CA ARG A 197 5.82 -16.92 -9.12
C ARG A 197 5.99 -18.34 -9.63
N SER A 198 7.06 -19.01 -9.19
CA SER A 198 7.32 -20.40 -9.51
C SER A 198 8.12 -21.08 -8.40
N GLY A 199 7.51 -22.05 -7.74
CA GLY A 199 8.11 -22.71 -6.58
C GLY A 199 8.54 -21.69 -5.50
N PRO A 200 9.80 -21.68 -5.06
CA PRO A 200 10.31 -20.77 -4.04
C PRO A 200 10.54 -19.33 -4.56
N LEU A 201 10.55 -19.11 -5.88
CA LEU A 201 10.88 -17.84 -6.51
C LEU A 201 9.64 -16.96 -6.66
N SER A 202 9.72 -15.70 -6.26
CA SER A 202 8.78 -14.63 -6.59
C SER A 202 9.55 -13.44 -7.13
N ILE A 203 9.08 -12.85 -8.23
CA ILE A 203 9.64 -11.63 -8.82
C ILE A 203 8.48 -10.69 -9.15
N GLY A 204 8.70 -9.38 -9.02
CA GLY A 204 7.73 -8.36 -9.40
C GLY A 204 8.43 -7.12 -9.92
N VAL A 205 7.78 -6.45 -10.84
CA VAL A 205 8.13 -5.11 -11.32
C VAL A 205 6.87 -4.25 -11.33
N ALA A 206 7.01 -2.96 -11.03
CA ALA A 206 5.89 -2.03 -11.05
C ALA A 206 6.33 -0.63 -11.51
N TYR A 207 5.37 0.08 -12.06
CA TYR A 207 5.48 1.48 -12.43
C TYR A 207 4.24 2.24 -11.94
N LEU A 208 4.45 3.44 -11.42
CA LEU A 208 3.41 4.39 -11.04
C LEU A 208 3.77 5.79 -11.55
N GLN A 209 2.82 6.48 -12.14
CA GLN A 209 2.89 7.92 -12.37
C GLN A 209 1.62 8.60 -11.83
N VAL A 210 1.82 9.70 -11.15
CA VAL A 210 0.77 10.61 -10.67
C VAL A 210 1.08 12.00 -11.19
N ASP A 211 0.11 12.61 -11.84
CA ASP A 211 0.20 13.98 -12.38
C ASP A 211 -0.65 14.91 -11.50
N MET A 212 -0.10 16.05 -11.09
CA MET A 212 -0.75 17.10 -10.28
C MET A 212 -1.54 16.57 -9.08
N PRO A 213 -0.93 15.74 -8.18
CA PRO A 213 -1.64 15.24 -7.01
C PRO A 213 -2.07 16.38 -6.08
N ASN A 214 -3.26 16.23 -5.48
CA ASN A 214 -3.85 17.26 -4.61
C ASN A 214 -4.00 18.63 -5.29
N ASP A 215 -4.19 18.71 -6.61
CA ASP A 215 -4.45 20.00 -7.28
C ASP A 215 -5.70 20.66 -6.66
N PRO A 216 -5.58 21.86 -6.07
CA PRO A 216 -6.71 22.57 -5.48
C PRO A 216 -7.77 22.96 -6.51
N ASN A 217 -7.41 23.04 -7.79
CA ASN A 217 -8.33 23.32 -8.89
C ASN A 217 -9.01 22.05 -9.44
N ASN A 218 -8.63 20.87 -8.94
CA ASN A 218 -9.25 19.59 -9.26
C ASN A 218 -9.42 18.68 -8.04
N PRO A 219 -10.34 19.00 -7.12
CA PRO A 219 -10.59 18.21 -5.91
C PRO A 219 -11.26 16.86 -6.19
N ASN A 220 -11.67 16.59 -7.42
CA ASN A 220 -12.32 15.34 -7.85
C ASN A 220 -11.41 14.44 -8.69
N GLY A 221 -10.12 14.73 -8.73
CA GLY A 221 -9.14 13.99 -9.51
C GLY A 221 -8.75 12.63 -8.92
N ALA A 222 -7.79 12.00 -9.56
CA ALA A 222 -7.36 10.65 -9.23
C ALA A 222 -6.67 10.54 -7.86
N VAL A 223 -5.93 11.56 -7.42
CA VAL A 223 -5.14 11.51 -6.17
C VAL A 223 -5.43 12.74 -5.33
N VAL A 224 -6.26 12.58 -4.30
CA VAL A 224 -6.76 13.66 -3.44
C VAL A 224 -6.88 13.20 -1.99
N GLY A 225 -6.42 14.04 -1.06
CA GLY A 225 -6.74 13.98 0.37
C GLY A 225 -5.89 13.02 1.21
N ASP A 226 -5.28 12.00 0.63
CA ASP A 226 -4.36 11.08 1.30
C ASP A 226 -2.93 11.11 0.72
N TYR A 227 -2.71 11.86 -0.36
CA TYR A 227 -1.37 12.08 -0.90
C TYR A 227 -0.49 12.87 0.07
N GLY A 228 0.71 12.37 0.30
CA GLY A 228 1.70 13.06 1.11
C GLY A 228 1.58 12.82 2.61
N PHE A 229 0.73 11.92 3.05
CA PHE A 229 0.69 11.52 4.45
C PHE A 229 2.09 11.05 4.91
N SER A 230 2.65 11.71 5.94
CA SER A 230 3.97 11.40 6.51
C SER A 230 5.18 11.51 5.55
N SER A 231 5.01 12.00 4.33
CA SER A 231 6.10 12.16 3.37
C SER A 231 6.74 13.54 3.46
N PRO A 232 8.07 13.63 3.69
CA PRO A 232 8.78 14.92 3.69
C PRO A 232 9.07 15.44 2.27
N PHE A 233 8.64 14.72 1.21
CA PHE A 233 9.02 14.99 -0.17
C PHE A 233 7.89 15.57 -1.03
N VAL A 234 6.67 15.72 -0.48
CA VAL A 234 5.53 16.28 -1.24
C VAL A 234 5.61 17.79 -1.43
N THR A 235 6.53 18.43 -0.74
CA THR A 235 6.96 19.81 -1.00
C THR A 235 8.46 19.87 -1.08
N ASN A 236 9.00 20.69 -1.99
CA ASN A 236 10.44 20.95 -2.01
C ASN A 236 10.83 21.72 -0.75
N PRO A 237 11.73 21.21 0.12
CA PRO A 237 12.07 21.85 1.37
C PRO A 237 12.79 23.21 1.20
N ALA A 238 13.41 23.45 0.05
CA ALA A 238 14.11 24.71 -0.24
C ALA A 238 13.18 25.81 -0.74
N THR A 239 12.11 25.47 -1.47
CA THR A 239 11.25 26.46 -2.14
C THR A 239 9.82 26.46 -1.63
N GLY A 240 9.38 25.37 -0.93
CA GLY A 240 8.01 25.17 -0.53
C GLY A 240 7.06 24.73 -1.67
N SER A 241 7.60 24.50 -2.88
CA SER A 241 6.83 24.16 -4.05
C SER A 241 6.25 22.74 -3.95
N GLY A 242 4.97 22.58 -4.27
CA GLY A 242 4.27 21.28 -4.30
C GLY A 242 4.69 20.43 -5.50
N VAL A 243 4.33 19.14 -5.43
CA VAL A 243 4.61 18.17 -6.51
C VAL A 243 3.69 18.43 -7.70
N SER A 244 4.27 18.58 -8.89
CA SER A 244 3.57 18.58 -10.17
C SER A 244 3.47 17.18 -10.79
N LYS A 245 4.46 16.31 -10.50
CA LYS A 245 4.49 14.94 -11.01
C LYS A 245 5.33 14.04 -10.11
N GLN A 246 4.82 12.85 -9.81
CA GLN A 246 5.59 11.77 -9.20
C GLN A 246 5.62 10.57 -10.14
N ARG A 247 6.81 10.00 -10.33
CA ARG A 247 7.00 8.72 -11.03
C ARG A 247 7.75 7.75 -10.13
N MET A 248 7.35 6.51 -10.14
CA MET A 248 8.05 5.43 -9.49
C MET A 248 8.23 4.26 -10.46
N PHE A 249 9.42 3.70 -10.48
CA PHE A 249 9.71 2.38 -11.03
C PHE A 249 10.31 1.53 -9.91
N GLY A 250 9.85 0.29 -9.80
CA GLY A 250 10.36 -0.63 -8.81
C GLY A 250 10.49 -2.05 -9.34
N ALA A 251 11.43 -2.80 -8.76
CA ALA A 251 11.61 -4.21 -8.98
C ALA A 251 11.96 -4.91 -7.66
N GLY A 252 11.36 -6.08 -7.43
CA GLY A 252 11.62 -6.87 -6.25
C GLY A 252 11.66 -8.35 -6.57
N GLY A 253 12.30 -9.11 -5.68
CA GLY A 253 12.36 -10.55 -5.76
C GLY A 253 12.48 -11.17 -4.38
N ALA A 254 12.00 -12.40 -4.25
CA ALA A 254 12.15 -13.19 -3.05
C ALA A 254 12.41 -14.65 -3.37
N TRP A 255 13.20 -15.28 -2.50
CA TRP A 255 13.43 -16.71 -2.50
C TRP A 255 13.09 -17.30 -1.14
N ALA A 256 12.20 -18.29 -1.14
CA ALA A 256 11.86 -19.05 0.07
C ALA A 256 12.74 -20.30 0.18
N PHE A 257 13.30 -20.54 1.37
CA PHE A 257 14.12 -21.71 1.66
C PHE A 257 13.77 -22.24 3.05
N GLY A 258 13.04 -23.35 3.07
CA GLY A 258 12.44 -23.88 4.30
C GLY A 258 11.43 -22.91 4.90
N SER A 259 11.63 -22.56 6.17
CA SER A 259 10.84 -21.58 6.93
C SER A 259 11.23 -20.12 6.65
N ALA A 260 12.39 -19.90 6.04
CA ALA A 260 12.96 -18.59 5.81
C ALA A 260 12.66 -18.05 4.40
N LYS A 261 12.60 -16.72 4.28
CA LYS A 261 12.44 -16.00 3.02
C LYS A 261 13.39 -14.80 2.98
N LEU A 262 14.25 -14.77 1.97
CA LEU A 262 15.07 -13.61 1.63
C LEU A 262 14.35 -12.79 0.56
N SER A 263 14.25 -11.49 0.75
CA SER A 263 13.66 -10.56 -0.21
C SER A 263 14.59 -9.40 -0.52
N LEU A 264 14.58 -8.98 -1.78
CA LEU A 264 15.27 -7.80 -2.29
C LEU A 264 14.23 -6.88 -2.92
N LEU A 265 14.39 -5.57 -2.71
CA LEU A 265 13.53 -4.56 -3.31
C LEU A 265 14.38 -3.35 -3.71
N TYR A 266 14.17 -2.88 -4.92
CA TYR A 266 14.72 -1.62 -5.42
C TYR A 266 13.59 -0.75 -5.98
N THR A 267 13.59 0.54 -5.64
CA THR A 267 12.70 1.53 -6.25
C THR A 267 13.47 2.79 -6.63
N ASN A 268 13.05 3.41 -7.73
CA ASN A 268 13.51 4.72 -8.18
C ASN A 268 12.29 5.63 -8.27
N VAL A 269 12.32 6.73 -7.53
CA VAL A 269 11.22 7.69 -7.44
C VAL A 269 11.70 9.06 -7.88
N ARG A 270 10.94 9.70 -8.74
CA ARG A 270 11.20 11.07 -9.19
C ARG A 270 10.00 11.96 -8.87
N PHE A 271 10.24 12.98 -8.09
CA PHE A 271 9.34 14.10 -7.87
C PHE A 271 9.77 15.27 -8.77
N GLU A 272 8.84 15.79 -9.54
CA GLU A 272 8.95 17.05 -10.24
C GLU A 272 8.05 18.05 -9.52
N TYR A 273 8.57 19.23 -9.21
CA TYR A 273 7.86 20.25 -8.46
C TYR A 273 7.31 21.35 -9.39
N LEU A 274 6.35 22.14 -8.89
CA LEU A 274 5.71 23.21 -9.66
C LEU A 274 6.68 24.34 -10.06
N ASP A 275 7.82 24.46 -9.39
CA ASP A 275 8.90 25.41 -9.70
C ASP A 275 9.97 24.85 -10.66
N ALA A 276 9.66 23.74 -11.33
CA ALA A 276 10.55 23.00 -12.24
C ALA A 276 11.79 22.37 -11.54
N SER A 277 11.94 22.47 -10.23
CA SER A 277 12.92 21.69 -9.51
C SER A 277 12.51 20.21 -9.44
N ARG A 278 13.44 19.33 -9.07
CA ARG A 278 13.18 17.89 -8.99
C ARG A 278 13.97 17.23 -7.89
N LEU A 279 13.42 16.14 -7.37
CA LEU A 279 14.10 15.19 -6.51
C LEU A 279 14.03 13.80 -7.12
N THR A 280 15.16 13.13 -7.21
CA THR A 280 15.21 11.69 -7.52
C THR A 280 15.65 10.94 -6.26
N LEU A 281 14.87 9.96 -5.84
CA LEU A 281 15.19 9.05 -4.74
C LEU A 281 15.40 7.64 -5.28
N GLN A 282 16.33 6.92 -4.67
CA GLN A 282 16.55 5.49 -4.91
C GLN A 282 16.53 4.78 -3.56
N ASN A 283 15.70 3.75 -3.44
CA ASN A 283 15.64 2.90 -2.28
C ASN A 283 16.16 1.51 -2.66
N ALA A 284 17.05 0.96 -1.87
CA ALA A 284 17.52 -0.41 -1.96
C ALA A 284 17.31 -1.11 -0.61
N GLN A 285 16.61 -2.23 -0.62
CA GLN A 285 16.27 -2.97 0.58
C GLN A 285 16.61 -4.45 0.44
N ILE A 286 17.16 -5.01 1.52
CA ILE A 286 17.25 -6.44 1.76
C ILE A 286 16.49 -6.78 3.03
N SER A 287 15.68 -7.84 3.02
CA SER A 287 14.98 -8.32 4.21
C SER A 287 15.01 -9.84 4.29
N LEU A 288 15.13 -10.34 5.51
CA LEU A 288 15.07 -11.76 5.85
C LEU A 288 13.95 -11.95 6.87
N THR A 289 13.09 -12.91 6.62
CA THR A 289 12.09 -13.39 7.59
C THR A 289 12.23 -14.88 7.78
N ASP A 290 12.04 -15.37 9.01
CA ASP A 290 12.09 -16.80 9.31
C ASP A 290 11.05 -17.19 10.38
N TYR A 291 10.26 -18.21 10.08
CA TYR A 291 9.44 -18.88 11.07
C TYR A 291 10.28 -19.90 11.82
N VAL A 292 11.03 -19.44 12.84
CA VAL A 292 11.88 -20.30 13.68
C VAL A 292 11.06 -21.34 14.46
N ARG A 293 9.76 -21.08 14.60
CA ARG A 293 8.69 -21.97 15.07
C ARG A 293 7.42 -21.63 14.28
N PRO A 294 6.44 -22.56 14.18
CA PRO A 294 5.18 -22.28 13.45
C PRO A 294 4.40 -21.07 13.96
N ASP A 295 4.62 -20.67 15.21
CA ASP A 295 3.96 -19.55 15.90
C ASP A 295 4.89 -18.34 16.12
N LEU A 296 6.14 -18.38 15.64
CA LEU A 296 7.13 -17.34 15.92
C LEU A 296 7.89 -16.95 14.65
N LEU A 297 7.58 -15.74 14.13
CA LEU A 297 8.28 -15.10 13.03
C LEU A 297 9.34 -14.14 13.57
N LEU A 298 10.54 -14.25 13.06
CA LEU A 298 11.60 -13.26 13.20
C LEU A 298 11.81 -12.54 11.87
N GLY A 299 12.08 -11.24 11.92
CA GLY A 299 12.35 -10.42 10.74
C GLY A 299 13.50 -9.46 10.97
N ALA A 300 14.34 -9.29 9.95
CA ALA A 300 15.38 -8.26 9.90
C ALA A 300 15.45 -7.66 8.50
N ALA A 301 15.72 -6.35 8.43
CA ALA A 301 15.89 -5.67 7.15
C ALA A 301 16.88 -4.51 7.27
N TYR A 302 17.54 -4.22 6.14
CA TYR A 302 18.31 -3.01 5.94
C TYR A 302 17.81 -2.29 4.70
N ILE A 303 17.62 -0.96 4.84
CA ILE A 303 17.16 -0.08 3.79
C ILE A 303 18.19 1.02 3.62
N PHE A 304 18.59 1.27 2.37
CA PHE A 304 19.40 2.41 1.98
C PHE A 304 18.60 3.28 1.02
N THR A 305 18.40 4.55 1.38
CA THR A 305 17.78 5.56 0.52
C THR A 305 18.81 6.62 0.18
N THR A 306 18.95 6.96 -1.10
CA THR A 306 19.77 8.09 -1.56
C THR A 306 18.95 9.00 -2.45
N GLY A 307 19.13 10.30 -2.30
CA GLY A 307 18.43 11.33 -3.06
C GLY A 307 19.37 12.24 -3.83
N GLN A 308 18.83 12.92 -4.85
CA GLN A 308 19.49 13.99 -5.58
C GLN A 308 18.47 15.07 -5.93
N TYR A 309 18.67 16.25 -5.37
CA TYR A 309 17.91 17.46 -5.74
C TYR A 309 18.56 18.18 -6.92
N HIS A 310 17.75 18.76 -7.78
CA HIS A 310 18.15 19.64 -8.86
C HIS A 310 17.25 20.88 -8.91
N PRO A 311 17.78 22.08 -9.14
CA PRO A 311 19.20 22.43 -9.42
C PRO A 311 20.10 22.55 -8.19
N GLN A 312 19.62 22.32 -6.95
CA GLN A 312 20.33 22.60 -5.70
C GLN A 312 21.58 21.74 -5.48
N ASP A 313 21.78 20.68 -6.25
CA ASP A 313 22.88 19.72 -6.16
C ASP A 313 23.11 19.13 -4.76
N ASN A 314 22.01 18.79 -4.08
CA ASN A 314 21.96 18.32 -2.70
C ASN A 314 21.65 16.81 -2.72
N SER A 315 22.45 16.02 -2.03
CA SER A 315 22.43 14.54 -2.07
C SER A 315 22.14 13.92 -0.69
N PRO A 316 20.88 13.98 -0.19
CA PRO A 316 20.51 13.39 1.07
C PRO A 316 20.55 11.86 1.01
N LYS A 317 20.92 11.23 2.14
CA LYS A 317 20.96 9.77 2.28
C LYS A 317 20.37 9.35 3.61
N TRP A 318 19.79 8.15 3.64
CA TRP A 318 19.29 7.54 4.87
C TRP A 318 19.63 6.05 4.91
N HIS A 319 20.06 5.61 6.08
CA HIS A 319 20.28 4.21 6.42
C HIS A 319 19.23 3.82 7.45
N GLN A 320 18.53 2.72 7.23
CA GLN A 320 17.53 2.23 8.17
C GLN A 320 17.70 0.74 8.41
N VAL A 321 17.60 0.34 9.68
CA VAL A 321 17.57 -1.06 10.11
C VAL A 321 16.26 -1.31 10.81
N ASN A 322 15.57 -2.37 10.39
CA ASN A 322 14.36 -2.86 11.02
C ASN A 322 14.62 -4.27 11.58
N ALA A 323 14.16 -4.53 12.80
CA ALA A 323 14.13 -5.85 13.39
C ALA A 323 12.78 -6.09 14.07
N GLY A 324 12.21 -7.28 13.93
CA GLY A 324 10.88 -7.55 14.45
C GLY A 324 10.69 -9.01 14.87
N VAL A 325 9.79 -9.18 15.82
CA VAL A 325 9.28 -10.46 16.28
C VAL A 325 7.76 -10.40 16.20
N ASP A 326 7.14 -11.41 15.61
CA ASP A 326 5.69 -11.59 15.55
C ASP A 326 5.34 -12.96 16.13
N TYR A 327 4.61 -12.97 17.27
CA TYR A 327 4.22 -14.17 17.97
C TYR A 327 2.73 -14.45 17.78
N LEU A 328 2.40 -15.52 17.07
CA LEU A 328 1.05 -15.91 16.73
C LEU A 328 0.39 -16.65 17.90
N LEU A 329 -0.53 -16.01 18.60
CA LEU A 329 -1.40 -16.66 19.59
C LEU A 329 -2.43 -17.57 18.91
N SER A 330 -2.80 -17.22 17.66
CA SER A 330 -3.67 -18.00 16.80
C SER A 330 -3.45 -17.58 15.32
N LYS A 331 -4.14 -18.22 14.36
CA LYS A 331 -4.13 -17.79 12.95
C LYS A 331 -4.65 -16.35 12.74
N ARG A 332 -5.36 -15.79 13.72
CA ARG A 332 -6.02 -14.48 13.64
C ARG A 332 -5.48 -13.46 14.64
N THR A 333 -4.74 -13.88 15.63
CA THR A 333 -4.28 -13.01 16.74
C THR A 333 -2.78 -13.18 16.95
N ASP A 334 -2.07 -12.07 16.93
CA ASP A 334 -0.63 -12.02 17.15
C ASP A 334 -0.22 -10.86 18.06
N LEU A 335 0.92 -11.05 18.72
CA LEU A 335 1.64 -10.04 19.50
C LEU A 335 2.96 -9.75 18.79
N PHE A 336 3.32 -8.49 18.65
CA PHE A 336 4.53 -8.13 17.95
C PHE A 336 5.39 -7.12 18.71
N LEU A 337 6.68 -7.19 18.45
CA LEU A 337 7.68 -6.21 18.87
C LEU A 337 8.56 -5.86 17.66
N VAL A 338 8.67 -4.56 17.36
CA VAL A 338 9.48 -4.07 16.25
C VAL A 338 10.40 -2.96 16.74
N GLY A 339 11.68 -3.06 16.40
CA GLY A 339 12.67 -2.00 16.59
C GLY A 339 13.10 -1.42 15.25
N ILE A 340 13.23 -0.10 15.17
CA ILE A 340 13.64 0.62 13.97
C ILE A 340 14.71 1.63 14.36
N TYR A 341 15.82 1.64 13.62
CA TYR A 341 16.86 2.66 13.71
C TYR A 341 17.04 3.29 12.34
N GLN A 342 17.00 4.63 12.29
CA GLN A 342 17.27 5.37 11.07
C GLN A 342 18.36 6.42 11.32
N LYS A 343 19.30 6.55 10.35
CA LYS A 343 20.37 7.52 10.33
C LYS A 343 20.39 8.28 9.02
N ALA A 344 20.27 9.60 9.10
CA ALA A 344 20.51 10.53 8.00
C ALA A 344 22.01 10.71 7.77
N ALA A 345 22.42 10.79 6.50
CA ALA A 345 23.79 10.96 6.04
C ALA A 345 23.81 11.87 4.79
N GLY A 346 25.00 12.19 4.28
CA GLY A 346 25.12 13.17 3.19
C GLY A 346 24.51 14.50 3.61
N ASP A 347 23.70 15.09 2.74
CA ASP A 347 23.04 16.38 2.96
C ASP A 347 21.71 16.27 3.72
N ALA A 348 21.27 15.05 4.07
CA ALA A 348 20.08 14.87 4.90
C ALA A 348 20.29 15.46 6.30
N GLN A 349 19.39 16.35 6.73
CA GLN A 349 19.53 17.08 7.98
C GLN A 349 18.90 16.35 9.18
N PHE A 350 17.93 15.47 8.94
CA PHE A 350 17.19 14.76 9.98
C PHE A 350 16.86 13.33 9.56
N ALA A 351 16.70 12.46 10.55
CA ALA A 351 16.05 11.15 10.39
C ALA A 351 14.54 11.28 10.59
N GLN A 352 13.76 10.51 9.85
CA GLN A 352 12.30 10.43 10.01
C GLN A 352 11.81 9.02 9.71
N ILE A 353 11.52 8.28 10.75
CA ILE A 353 10.84 6.98 10.65
C ILE A 353 9.40 7.23 10.20
N TYR A 354 8.90 6.38 9.30
CA TYR A 354 7.55 6.50 8.74
C TYR A 354 6.49 6.67 9.84
N THR A 355 5.54 7.58 9.64
CA THR A 355 4.48 8.05 10.56
C THR A 355 4.94 8.88 11.76
N LEU A 356 6.23 8.96 12.07
CA LEU A 356 6.75 9.76 13.17
C LEU A 356 7.12 11.18 12.70
N SER A 357 7.08 12.15 13.62
CA SER A 357 7.64 13.46 13.36
C SER A 357 9.16 13.37 13.13
N PRO A 358 9.73 14.25 12.29
CA PRO A 358 11.17 14.29 12.07
C PRO A 358 11.96 14.38 13.38
N SER A 359 13.11 13.74 13.44
CA SER A 359 14.08 13.97 14.51
C SER A 359 14.69 15.37 14.40
N THR A 360 15.10 15.97 15.52
CA THR A 360 15.93 17.18 15.51
C THR A 360 17.41 16.88 15.28
N THR A 361 17.77 15.59 15.17
CA THR A 361 19.12 15.10 14.90
C THR A 361 19.15 14.21 13.67
N ARG A 362 20.34 13.76 13.28
CA ARG A 362 20.54 12.83 12.17
C ARG A 362 20.16 11.37 12.51
N THR A 363 19.69 11.09 13.72
CA THR A 363 19.30 9.72 14.12
C THR A 363 17.92 9.71 14.75
N GLN A 364 17.19 8.61 14.54
CA GLN A 364 15.93 8.33 15.22
C GLN A 364 15.84 6.84 15.52
N VAL A 365 15.41 6.51 16.74
CA VAL A 365 15.12 5.13 17.19
C VAL A 365 13.67 5.04 17.55
N SER A 366 13.01 3.98 17.13
CA SER A 366 11.65 3.66 17.54
C SER A 366 11.54 2.20 17.98
N ALA A 367 10.76 1.96 19.02
CA ALA A 367 10.32 0.63 19.44
C ALA A 367 8.80 0.61 19.45
N VAL A 368 8.23 -0.46 18.92
CA VAL A 368 6.79 -0.64 18.76
C VAL A 368 6.41 -1.99 19.38
N ILE A 369 5.51 -2.00 20.32
CA ILE A 369 4.92 -3.22 20.89
C ILE A 369 3.41 -3.16 20.71
N GLY A 370 2.78 -4.27 20.32
CA GLY A 370 1.36 -4.25 20.09
C GLY A 370 0.74 -5.60 19.81
N MET A 371 -0.52 -5.54 19.44
CA MET A 371 -1.37 -6.69 19.13
C MET A 371 -2.13 -6.44 17.83
N ARG A 372 -2.33 -7.51 17.06
CA ARG A 372 -3.23 -7.52 15.90
C ARG A 372 -4.25 -8.66 16.04
N HIS A 373 -5.50 -8.35 15.67
CA HIS A 373 -6.57 -9.35 15.55
C HIS A 373 -7.31 -9.20 14.24
N LYS A 374 -7.56 -10.31 13.55
CA LYS A 374 -8.28 -10.41 12.26
C LYS A 374 -9.56 -11.22 12.47
N TRP A 375 -10.68 -10.85 11.82
CA TRP A 375 -11.94 -11.59 11.86
C TRP A 375 -12.52 -11.85 10.48
#